data_bf7e2af9b06b4c914f18c20501db6d9e
#
_entry.id   bf7e2af9b06b4c914f18c20501db6d9e
#
_cell.length_a   1.000
_cell.length_b   1.000
_cell.length_c   1.000
_cell.angle_alpha   90.00
_cell.angle_beta   90.00
_cell.angle_gamma   90.00
#
_symmetry.space_group_name_H-M   'P 1'
#
loop_
_entity.id
_entity.type
_entity.pdbx_description
1 polymer ?
#
loop_
_entity_poly.entity_id
_entity_poly.type
_entity_poly.pdbx_seq_one_letter_code
_entity_poly.pdbx_strand_id
1 'polypeptide(L)'
;GKTESFLLPIINHLLREQEAGTLSAGVRAIIIYPMNALANDQMKRMRALFKNYPQICYGVYNGNTEHTQSKALAEYHRTYHDETGEPTDPAPNEIISREVMQERPPHILITNYSMLEYMMLRPKDDAVFSGAKLKFIVLDEAHIYKGATGMETSLLMRRLRARISEPDSVQYILTSATLGGPDADGDILSFAEKLCGVAFQRSGIIRSTEKRPAMEDFLDFAPALFEELQSCLLYTSDAA
;
A
#
# COMPACT_ATOMS: atom_id res chain seq x y z
N GLY A 1 -8.87 -8.10 -3.61
CA GLY A 1 -7.87 -8.49 -2.78
C GLY A 1 -7.55 -7.66 -1.55
N LYS A 2 -6.38 -7.91 -0.98
CA LYS A 2 -5.93 -7.26 0.27
C LYS A 2 -5.80 -5.74 0.14
N THR A 3 -5.35 -5.24 -1.00
CA THR A 3 -5.14 -3.81 -1.24
C THR A 3 -6.45 -3.04 -1.18
N GLU A 4 -7.51 -3.56 -1.75
CA GLU A 4 -8.83 -2.97 -1.73
C GLU A 4 -9.39 -2.90 -0.30
N SER A 5 -9.07 -3.86 0.55
CA SER A 5 -9.54 -3.91 1.94
C SER A 5 -9.12 -2.69 2.77
N PHE A 6 -7.93 -2.14 2.55
CA PHE A 6 -7.50 -0.92 3.24
C PHE A 6 -7.71 0.35 2.42
N LEU A 7 -7.71 0.28 1.09
CA LEU A 7 -7.95 1.47 0.26
C LEU A 7 -9.39 1.96 0.36
N LEU A 8 -10.38 1.07 0.39
CA LEU A 8 -11.79 1.45 0.47
C LEU A 8 -12.12 2.33 1.70
N PRO A 9 -11.75 1.96 2.94
CA PRO A 9 -11.98 2.84 4.09
C PRO A 9 -11.22 4.16 4.00
N ILE A 10 -10.00 4.19 3.44
CA ILE A 10 -9.23 5.42 3.24
C ILE A 10 -9.96 6.34 2.25
N ILE A 11 -10.37 5.82 1.09
CA ILE A 11 -11.11 6.59 0.08
C ILE A 11 -12.42 7.10 0.65
N ASN A 12 -13.19 6.25 1.33
CA ASN A 12 -14.45 6.66 1.96
C ASN A 12 -14.26 7.80 2.98
N HIS A 13 -13.18 7.75 3.76
CA HIS A 13 -12.86 8.84 4.70
C HIS A 13 -12.56 10.15 3.96
N LEU A 14 -11.73 10.10 2.90
CA LEU A 14 -11.37 11.27 2.10
C LEU A 14 -12.58 11.86 1.37
N LEU A 15 -13.48 11.02 0.87
CA LEU A 15 -14.72 11.48 0.24
C LEU A 15 -15.65 12.18 1.24
N ARG A 16 -15.74 11.67 2.48
CA ARG A 16 -16.49 12.33 3.55
C ARG A 16 -15.89 13.68 3.93
N GLU A 17 -14.55 13.80 4.00
CA GLU A 17 -13.90 15.11 4.21
C GLU A 17 -14.22 16.07 3.06
N GLN A 18 -14.27 15.56 1.83
CA GLN A 18 -14.64 16.38 0.68
C GLN A 18 -16.10 16.86 0.74
N GLU A 19 -17.03 15.94 1.00
CA GLU A 19 -18.46 16.29 1.16
C GLU A 19 -18.68 17.33 2.27
N ALA A 20 -17.91 17.22 3.35
CA ALA A 20 -17.92 18.20 4.44
C ALA A 20 -17.17 19.51 4.14
N GLY A 21 -16.52 19.63 2.98
CA GLY A 21 -15.69 20.79 2.61
C GLY A 21 -14.43 20.95 3.45
N THR A 22 -13.96 19.90 4.11
CA THR A 22 -12.79 19.90 5.01
C THR A 22 -11.54 19.27 4.42
N LEU A 23 -11.64 18.70 3.22
CA LEU A 23 -10.50 18.09 2.53
C LEU A 23 -9.51 19.18 2.08
N SER A 24 -8.37 19.23 2.75
CA SER A 24 -7.27 20.16 2.46
C SER A 24 -6.00 19.36 2.13
N ALA A 25 -5.01 19.99 1.53
CA ALA A 25 -3.69 19.37 1.34
C ALA A 25 -3.13 18.86 2.68
N GLY A 26 -2.43 17.74 2.64
CA GLY A 26 -1.84 17.12 3.81
C GLY A 26 -2.16 15.62 3.92
N VAL A 27 -1.25 14.87 4.51
CA VAL A 27 -1.33 13.41 4.57
C VAL A 27 -2.43 12.94 5.52
N ARG A 28 -3.33 12.08 5.01
CA ARG A 28 -4.36 11.36 5.76
C ARG A 28 -4.02 9.88 5.92
N ALA A 29 -3.30 9.32 4.94
CA ALA A 29 -2.90 7.94 4.98
C ALA A 29 -1.43 7.78 4.57
N ILE A 30 -0.68 6.98 5.33
CA ILE A 30 0.66 6.51 4.95
C ILE A 30 0.56 5.01 4.69
N ILE A 31 0.94 4.59 3.48
CA ILE A 31 0.99 3.17 3.11
C ILE A 31 2.47 2.79 2.99
N ILE A 32 2.88 1.84 3.83
CA ILE A 32 4.26 1.39 3.93
C ILE A 32 4.39 0.02 3.30
N TYR A 33 5.09 -0.04 2.16
CA TYR A 33 5.41 -1.28 1.48
C TYR A 33 6.82 -1.76 1.89
N PRO A 34 7.04 -3.07 1.93
CA PRO A 34 8.36 -3.60 2.30
C PRO A 34 9.43 -3.33 1.27
N MET A 35 9.06 -3.29 -0.02
CA MET A 35 9.99 -3.15 -1.14
C MET A 35 9.44 -2.21 -2.21
N ASN A 36 10.34 -1.53 -2.94
CA ASN A 36 9.96 -0.61 -4.02
C ASN A 36 9.24 -1.31 -5.19
N ALA A 37 9.58 -2.56 -5.49
CA ALA A 37 8.96 -3.33 -6.57
C ALA A 37 7.45 -3.57 -6.34
N LEU A 38 7.07 -3.90 -5.11
CA LEU A 38 5.65 -4.05 -4.73
C LEU A 38 4.88 -2.73 -4.88
N ALA A 39 5.53 -1.60 -4.58
CA ALA A 39 4.92 -0.29 -4.76
C ALA A 39 4.59 -0.01 -6.25
N ASN A 40 5.42 -0.44 -7.19
CA ASN A 40 5.21 -0.20 -8.61
C ASN A 40 4.00 -0.95 -9.19
N ASP A 41 3.82 -2.22 -8.82
CA ASP A 41 2.64 -3.00 -9.26
C ASP A 41 1.35 -2.47 -8.65
N GLN A 42 1.39 -2.08 -7.38
CA GLN A 42 0.26 -1.47 -6.71
C GLN A 42 -0.09 -0.10 -7.30
N MET A 43 0.92 0.66 -7.79
CA MET A 43 0.68 1.94 -8.45
C MET A 43 -0.18 1.83 -9.71
N LYS A 44 -0.03 0.78 -10.52
CA LYS A 44 -0.91 0.55 -11.69
C LYS A 44 -2.37 0.42 -11.26
N ARG A 45 -2.63 -0.34 -10.20
CA ARG A 45 -3.97 -0.53 -9.63
C ARG A 45 -4.52 0.77 -9.03
N MET A 46 -3.68 1.50 -8.32
CA MET A 46 -4.05 2.79 -7.73
C MET A 46 -4.38 3.83 -8.80
N ARG A 47 -3.60 3.93 -9.88
CA ARG A 47 -3.91 4.81 -11.01
C ARG A 47 -5.27 4.51 -11.60
N ALA A 48 -5.57 3.23 -11.85
CA ALA A 48 -6.86 2.82 -12.37
C ALA A 48 -8.02 3.18 -11.42
N LEU A 49 -7.82 3.02 -10.11
CA LEU A 49 -8.80 3.34 -9.10
C LEU A 49 -8.99 4.86 -8.95
N PHE A 50 -7.89 5.61 -8.77
CA PHE A 50 -7.94 7.05 -8.51
C PHE A 50 -8.28 7.91 -9.73
N LYS A 51 -8.26 7.33 -10.93
CA LYS A 51 -8.82 7.97 -12.14
C LYS A 51 -10.28 8.42 -11.93
N ASN A 52 -11.02 7.69 -11.11
CA ASN A 52 -12.42 7.99 -10.79
C ASN A 52 -12.58 8.98 -9.61
N TYR A 53 -11.48 9.35 -8.94
CA TYR A 53 -11.46 10.23 -7.76
C TYR A 53 -10.39 11.32 -7.91
N PRO A 54 -10.54 12.24 -8.88
CA PRO A 54 -9.51 13.25 -9.20
C PRO A 54 -9.23 14.23 -8.05
N GLN A 55 -10.13 14.33 -7.07
CA GLN A 55 -9.99 15.15 -5.88
C GLN A 55 -9.03 14.56 -4.85
N ILE A 56 -8.72 13.24 -4.91
CA ILE A 56 -7.84 12.55 -3.98
C ILE A 56 -6.43 12.53 -4.56
N CYS A 57 -5.52 13.32 -3.99
CA CYS A 57 -4.12 13.33 -4.39
C CYS A 57 -3.35 12.18 -3.72
N TYR A 58 -2.48 11.54 -4.47
CA TYR A 58 -1.60 10.48 -3.98
C TYR A 58 -0.21 10.58 -4.60
N GLY A 59 0.79 10.00 -3.96
CA GLY A 59 2.14 10.00 -4.47
C GLY A 59 3.03 8.96 -3.80
N VAL A 60 4.04 8.50 -4.55
CA VAL A 60 5.08 7.59 -4.06
C VAL A 60 6.31 8.39 -3.68
N TYR A 61 6.75 8.23 -2.45
CA TYR A 61 8.00 8.80 -1.96
C TYR A 61 8.96 7.67 -1.58
N ASN A 62 9.86 7.34 -2.47
CA ASN A 62 10.87 6.29 -2.28
C ASN A 62 12.23 6.70 -2.87
N GLY A 63 13.19 5.77 -2.91
CA GLY A 63 14.53 6.04 -3.44
C GLY A 63 14.55 6.49 -4.91
N ASN A 64 13.57 6.02 -5.70
CA ASN A 64 13.47 6.30 -7.14
C ASN A 64 12.66 7.57 -7.46
N THR A 65 12.02 8.18 -6.44
CA THR A 65 11.24 9.41 -6.65
C THR A 65 12.18 10.57 -6.91
N GLU A 66 12.05 11.17 -8.08
CA GLU A 66 12.87 12.30 -8.51
C GLU A 66 12.63 13.55 -7.66
N HIS A 67 13.67 14.40 -7.55
CA HIS A 67 13.61 15.60 -6.72
C HIS A 67 12.74 16.68 -7.34
N THR A 68 13.00 17.01 -8.61
CA THR A 68 12.33 18.10 -9.31
C THR A 68 11.21 17.60 -10.21
N GLN A 69 10.19 18.41 -10.40
CA GLN A 69 9.05 18.08 -11.26
C GLN A 69 9.47 17.81 -12.70
N SER A 70 10.42 18.58 -13.23
CA SER A 70 10.89 18.41 -14.62
C SER A 70 11.57 17.06 -14.85
N LYS A 71 12.42 16.61 -13.90
CA LYS A 71 13.07 15.30 -13.98
C LYS A 71 12.06 14.17 -13.80
N ALA A 72 11.15 14.33 -12.85
CA ALA A 72 10.10 13.35 -12.61
C ALA A 72 9.21 13.14 -13.83
N LEU A 73 8.86 14.22 -14.52
CA LEU A 73 8.07 14.14 -15.77
C LEU A 73 8.84 13.47 -16.90
N ALA A 74 10.12 13.81 -17.07
CA ALA A 74 10.97 13.17 -18.08
C ALA A 74 11.12 11.66 -17.83
N GLU A 75 11.29 11.24 -16.56
CA GLU A 75 11.36 9.83 -16.19
C GLU A 75 10.01 9.12 -16.36
N TYR A 76 8.91 9.81 -16.06
CA TYR A 76 7.57 9.30 -16.27
C TYR A 76 7.30 9.01 -17.74
N HIS A 77 7.60 9.97 -18.63
CA HIS A 77 7.45 9.81 -20.07
C HIS A 77 8.35 8.71 -20.64
N ARG A 78 9.52 8.49 -20.07
CA ARG A 78 10.40 7.38 -20.45
C ARG A 78 9.84 6.00 -20.05
N THR A 79 9.07 5.96 -18.97
CA THR A 79 8.61 4.69 -18.35
C THR A 79 7.22 4.29 -18.81
N TYR A 80 6.33 5.26 -19.04
CA TYR A 80 4.90 5.02 -19.30
C TYR A 80 4.50 5.51 -20.70
N HIS A 81 3.97 4.57 -21.46
CA HIS A 81 3.50 4.79 -22.83
C HIS A 81 2.05 4.30 -22.96
N ASP A 82 1.31 4.89 -23.89
CA ASP A 82 -0.02 4.45 -24.27
C ASP A 82 0.03 3.23 -25.22
N GLU A 83 -1.13 2.81 -25.70
CA GLU A 83 -1.26 1.68 -26.65
C GLU A 83 -0.61 1.98 -28.02
N THR A 84 -0.38 3.26 -28.36
CA THR A 84 0.27 3.70 -29.59
C THR A 84 1.79 3.84 -29.44
N GLY A 85 2.32 3.70 -28.23
CA GLY A 85 3.73 3.88 -27.91
C GLY A 85 4.12 5.34 -27.63
N GLU A 86 3.15 6.26 -27.54
CA GLU A 86 3.40 7.64 -27.16
C GLU A 86 3.51 7.80 -25.63
N PRO A 87 4.40 8.71 -25.14
CA PRO A 87 4.52 8.98 -23.72
C PRO A 87 3.20 9.47 -23.11
N THR A 88 2.86 8.95 -21.93
CA THR A 88 1.66 9.37 -21.19
C THR A 88 2.01 10.35 -20.08
N ASP A 89 1.11 11.30 -19.82
CA ASP A 89 1.22 12.19 -18.66
C ASP A 89 0.70 11.54 -17.39
N PRO A 90 1.25 11.92 -16.22
CA PRO A 90 0.69 11.50 -14.95
C PRO A 90 -0.73 12.06 -14.77
N ALA A 91 -1.57 11.31 -14.04
CA ALA A 91 -2.89 11.79 -13.70
C ALA A 91 -2.81 13.10 -12.89
N PRO A 92 -3.75 14.06 -13.04
CA PRO A 92 -3.70 15.35 -12.35
C PRO A 92 -3.63 15.27 -10.82
N ASN A 93 -4.05 14.15 -10.25
CA ASN A 93 -4.02 13.84 -8.83
C ASN A 93 -2.85 12.95 -8.42
N GLU A 94 -1.98 12.54 -9.34
CA GLU A 94 -0.75 11.81 -9.05
C GLU A 94 0.42 12.79 -8.88
N ILE A 95 1.01 12.84 -7.69
CA ILE A 95 2.17 13.67 -7.41
C ILE A 95 3.43 12.82 -7.57
N ILE A 96 4.29 13.17 -8.53
CA ILE A 96 5.41 12.35 -8.99
C ILE A 96 6.77 12.82 -8.51
N SER A 97 6.89 14.02 -7.92
CA SER A 97 8.17 14.60 -7.49
C SER A 97 8.18 14.94 -6.00
N ARG A 98 9.38 14.89 -5.40
CA ARG A 98 9.56 15.24 -3.98
C ARG A 98 9.29 16.73 -3.73
N GLU A 99 9.71 17.58 -4.64
CA GLU A 99 9.49 19.04 -4.60
C GLU A 99 8.00 19.36 -4.43
N VAL A 100 7.16 18.82 -5.31
CA VAL A 100 5.70 19.05 -5.25
C VAL A 100 5.08 18.42 -4.00
N MET A 101 5.57 17.25 -3.55
CA MET A 101 5.07 16.64 -2.31
C MET A 101 5.45 17.43 -1.07
N GLN A 102 6.58 18.13 -1.07
CA GLN A 102 7.00 19.02 0.02
C GLN A 102 6.18 20.32 0.04
N GLU A 103 5.82 20.86 -1.11
CA GLU A 103 4.97 22.07 -1.24
C GLU A 103 3.49 21.77 -0.99
N ARG A 104 3.01 20.67 -1.55
CA ARG A 104 1.61 20.23 -1.46
C ARG A 104 1.55 18.74 -1.13
N PRO A 105 1.63 18.36 0.14
CA PRO A 105 1.59 16.97 0.56
C PRO A 105 0.35 16.22 0.05
N PRO A 106 0.51 14.98 -0.47
CA PRO A 106 -0.62 14.18 -0.95
C PRO A 106 -1.53 13.75 0.20
N HIS A 107 -2.78 13.42 -0.11
CA HIS A 107 -3.69 12.81 0.86
C HIS A 107 -3.25 11.38 1.23
N ILE A 108 -2.71 10.65 0.24
CA ILE A 108 -2.19 9.28 0.41
C ILE A 108 -0.71 9.28 0.04
N LEU A 109 0.14 9.07 1.02
CA LEU A 109 1.58 8.92 0.86
C LEU A 109 1.95 7.43 0.84
N ILE A 110 2.61 7.01 -0.23
CA ILE A 110 3.10 5.64 -0.41
C ILE A 110 4.61 5.67 -0.27
N THR A 111 5.14 4.81 0.60
CA THR A 111 6.58 4.78 0.88
C THR A 111 7.03 3.39 1.33
N ASN A 112 8.30 3.24 1.67
CA ASN A 112 8.83 2.09 2.40
C ASN A 112 9.37 2.53 3.77
N TYR A 113 9.63 1.55 4.67
CA TYR A 113 10.05 1.87 6.04
C TYR A 113 11.36 2.66 6.09
N SER A 114 12.35 2.30 5.26
CA SER A 114 13.66 2.98 5.24
C SER A 114 13.54 4.42 4.75
N MET A 115 12.71 4.65 3.72
CA MET A 115 12.47 6.00 3.22
C MET A 115 11.66 6.83 4.21
N LEU A 116 10.66 6.25 4.87
CA LEU A 116 9.91 6.96 5.90
C LEU A 116 10.83 7.39 7.06
N GLU A 117 11.73 6.52 7.50
CA GLU A 117 12.74 6.87 8.49
C GLU A 117 13.63 8.02 8.01
N TYR A 118 14.11 7.94 6.78
CA TYR A 118 14.93 8.98 6.17
C TYR A 118 14.19 10.32 6.08
N MET A 119 12.94 10.32 5.66
CA MET A 119 12.09 11.53 5.62
C MET A 119 11.91 12.14 7.01
N MET A 120 11.74 11.33 8.04
CA MET A 120 11.59 11.81 9.42
C MET A 120 12.87 12.44 9.99
N LEU A 121 14.02 12.18 9.41
CA LEU A 121 15.31 12.75 9.83
C LEU A 121 15.69 14.01 9.03
N ARG A 122 15.07 14.24 7.88
CA ARG A 122 15.42 15.34 6.99
C ARG A 122 14.53 16.56 7.22
N PRO A 123 15.10 17.74 7.53
CA PRO A 123 14.32 18.97 7.71
C PRO A 123 13.47 19.36 6.48
N LYS A 124 13.98 19.06 5.26
CA LYS A 124 13.24 19.37 4.01
C LYS A 124 11.93 18.59 3.87
N ASP A 125 11.88 17.37 4.41
CA ASP A 125 10.71 16.50 4.34
C ASP A 125 9.73 16.76 5.50
N ASP A 126 10.09 17.60 6.45
CA ASP A 126 9.23 17.96 7.58
C ASP A 126 7.91 18.57 7.11
N ALA A 127 7.94 19.30 5.99
CA ALA A 127 6.76 19.87 5.36
C ALA A 127 5.70 18.83 4.98
N VAL A 128 6.11 17.59 4.64
CA VAL A 128 5.18 16.50 4.30
C VAL A 128 4.34 16.09 5.51
N PHE A 129 4.92 16.19 6.71
CA PHE A 129 4.25 15.81 7.96
C PHE A 129 3.63 17.01 8.68
N SER A 130 4.08 18.23 8.38
CA SER A 130 3.56 19.46 8.96
C SER A 130 2.12 19.70 8.52
N GLY A 131 1.19 19.78 9.48
CA GLY A 131 -0.24 19.92 9.20
C GLY A 131 -0.92 18.64 8.73
N ALA A 132 -0.23 17.49 8.77
CA ALA A 132 -0.83 16.20 8.48
C ALA A 132 -1.97 15.90 9.47
N LYS A 133 -3.14 15.59 8.94
CA LYS A 133 -4.29 15.08 9.71
C LYS A 133 -4.35 13.56 9.52
N LEU A 134 -3.29 12.89 9.96
CA LEU A 134 -3.11 11.46 9.74
C LEU A 134 -4.23 10.65 10.41
N LYS A 135 -4.89 9.80 9.65
CA LYS A 135 -5.97 8.92 10.09
C LYS A 135 -5.66 7.44 9.89
N PHE A 136 -4.78 7.12 8.93
CA PHE A 136 -4.46 5.73 8.62
C PHE A 136 -2.95 5.53 8.46
N ILE A 137 -2.44 4.47 9.07
CA ILE A 137 -1.10 3.94 8.81
C ILE A 137 -1.29 2.47 8.40
N VAL A 138 -0.87 2.16 7.17
CA VAL A 138 -0.95 0.81 6.61
C VAL A 138 0.44 0.21 6.51
N LEU A 139 0.63 -0.97 7.09
CA LEU A 139 1.84 -1.78 6.95
C LEU A 139 1.47 -2.99 6.08
N ASP A 140 1.84 -2.92 4.80
CA ASP A 140 1.58 -4.01 3.88
C ASP A 140 2.61 -5.13 4.07
N GLU A 141 2.18 -6.38 3.89
CA GLU A 141 2.97 -7.60 4.10
C GLU A 141 3.70 -7.60 5.45
N ALA A 142 2.98 -7.26 6.52
CA ALA A 142 3.54 -7.05 7.87
C ALA A 142 4.34 -8.25 8.40
N HIS A 143 4.11 -9.46 7.89
CA HIS A 143 4.83 -10.67 8.28
C HIS A 143 6.35 -10.61 8.04
N ILE A 144 6.82 -9.70 7.19
CA ILE A 144 8.26 -9.52 6.92
C ILE A 144 8.96 -8.67 7.97
N TYR A 145 8.24 -7.85 8.74
CA TYR A 145 8.81 -7.00 9.80
C TYR A 145 9.09 -7.83 11.07
N LYS A 146 10.09 -8.73 10.97
CA LYS A 146 10.55 -9.61 12.05
C LYS A 146 12.02 -9.37 12.36
N GLY A 147 12.48 -9.82 13.52
CA GLY A 147 13.89 -9.68 13.92
C GLY A 147 14.33 -8.20 13.97
N ALA A 148 15.51 -7.91 13.44
CA ALA A 148 16.08 -6.55 13.43
C ALA A 148 15.18 -5.54 12.71
N THR A 149 14.68 -5.89 11.50
CA THR A 149 13.77 -5.03 10.73
C THR A 149 12.48 -4.73 11.49
N GLY A 150 11.94 -5.72 12.22
CA GLY A 150 10.76 -5.51 13.08
C GLY A 150 11.03 -4.54 14.22
N MET A 151 12.21 -4.61 14.87
CA MET A 151 12.60 -3.66 15.90
C MET A 151 12.76 -2.24 15.35
N GLU A 152 13.45 -2.07 14.23
CA GLU A 152 13.63 -0.78 13.56
C GLU A 152 12.29 -0.16 13.17
N THR A 153 11.41 -0.94 12.51
CA THR A 153 10.07 -0.50 12.14
C THR A 153 9.24 -0.12 13.37
N SER A 154 9.33 -0.89 14.45
CA SER A 154 8.63 -0.60 15.71
C SER A 154 9.08 0.73 16.33
N LEU A 155 10.38 1.03 16.32
CA LEU A 155 10.92 2.32 16.77
C LEU A 155 10.48 3.46 15.84
N LEU A 156 10.45 3.23 14.54
CA LEU A 156 9.95 4.19 13.55
C LEU A 156 8.47 4.52 13.80
N MET A 157 7.62 3.51 14.05
CA MET A 157 6.20 3.74 14.37
C MET A 157 6.01 4.59 15.62
N ARG A 158 6.81 4.37 16.66
CA ARG A 158 6.77 5.20 17.88
C ARG A 158 7.21 6.64 17.64
N ARG A 159 8.26 6.84 16.83
CA ARG A 159 8.72 8.18 16.43
C ARG A 159 7.68 8.90 15.59
N LEU A 160 7.06 8.19 14.64
CA LEU A 160 5.98 8.73 13.81
C LEU A 160 4.79 9.14 14.69
N ARG A 161 4.37 8.26 15.61
CA ARG A 161 3.29 8.56 16.56
C ARG A 161 3.56 9.82 17.39
N ALA A 162 4.79 10.02 17.83
CA ALA A 162 5.17 11.20 18.61
C ALA A 162 5.08 12.52 17.82
N ARG A 163 5.02 12.48 16.48
CA ARG A 163 4.85 13.64 15.59
C ARG A 163 3.40 13.92 15.21
N ILE A 164 2.49 12.99 15.45
CA ILE A 164 1.09 13.11 15.09
C ILE A 164 0.38 13.93 16.16
N SER A 165 -0.40 14.93 15.73
CA SER A 165 -1.15 15.80 16.65
C SER A 165 -2.23 15.05 17.44
N GLU A 166 -2.89 14.08 16.79
CA GLU A 166 -3.96 13.25 17.37
C GLU A 166 -3.64 11.76 17.23
N PRO A 167 -2.62 11.24 17.94
CA PRO A 167 -2.12 9.88 17.74
C PRO A 167 -3.16 8.79 18.05
N ASP A 168 -4.11 9.07 18.94
CA ASP A 168 -5.15 8.10 19.33
C ASP A 168 -6.30 8.01 18.32
N SER A 169 -6.38 8.97 17.38
CA SER A 169 -7.35 8.95 16.28
C SER A 169 -6.87 8.14 15.06
N VAL A 170 -5.62 7.68 15.07
CA VAL A 170 -5.01 6.98 13.93
C VAL A 170 -5.34 5.50 13.98
N GLN A 171 -5.88 5.00 12.87
CA GLN A 171 -6.12 3.58 12.65
C GLN A 171 -4.90 2.93 12.00
N TYR A 172 -4.36 1.90 12.65
CA TYR A 172 -3.30 1.06 12.10
C TYR A 172 -3.91 -0.15 11.40
N ILE A 173 -3.47 -0.43 10.19
CA ILE A 173 -3.93 -1.55 9.37
C ILE A 173 -2.70 -2.36 8.94
N LEU A 174 -2.69 -3.64 9.28
CA LEU A 174 -1.63 -4.58 8.90
C LEU A 174 -2.21 -5.60 7.94
N THR A 175 -1.55 -5.83 6.82
CA THR A 175 -1.89 -6.93 5.92
C THR A 175 -0.84 -8.03 6.00
N SER A 176 -1.23 -9.26 5.77
CA SER A 176 -0.29 -10.40 5.73
C SER A 176 -0.82 -11.50 4.82
N ALA A 177 0.08 -12.21 4.15
CA ALA A 177 -0.25 -13.41 3.39
C ALA A 177 -0.44 -14.63 4.31
N THR A 178 0.15 -14.62 5.50
CA THR A 178 0.28 -15.76 6.41
C THR A 178 -0.18 -15.42 7.82
N LEU A 179 -1.50 -15.25 8.00
CA LEU A 179 -2.05 -14.90 9.32
C LEU A 179 -2.25 -16.11 10.26
N GLY A 180 -2.12 -17.33 9.77
CA GLY A 180 -2.46 -18.53 10.56
C GLY A 180 -3.96 -18.67 10.86
N GLY A 181 -4.32 -19.76 11.54
CA GLY A 181 -5.69 -20.05 11.98
C GLY A 181 -6.11 -19.24 13.21
N PRO A 182 -7.35 -19.49 13.72
CA PRO A 182 -7.86 -18.82 14.93
C PRO A 182 -7.01 -19.04 16.18
N ASP A 183 -6.26 -20.14 16.26
CA ASP A 183 -5.36 -20.46 17.37
C ASP A 183 -4.16 -19.50 17.44
N ALA A 184 -3.80 -18.84 16.34
CA ALA A 184 -2.72 -17.86 16.26
C ALA A 184 -3.15 -16.42 16.61
N ASP A 185 -4.42 -16.17 16.96
CA ASP A 185 -4.93 -14.81 17.21
C ASP A 185 -4.13 -14.08 18.29
N GLY A 186 -3.75 -14.75 19.36
CA GLY A 186 -2.96 -14.17 20.44
C GLY A 186 -1.59 -13.69 19.97
N ASP A 187 -0.91 -14.49 19.15
CA ASP A 187 0.41 -14.16 18.60
C ASP A 187 0.31 -13.02 17.58
N ILE A 188 -0.75 -13.01 16.76
CA ILE A 188 -1.03 -11.94 15.78
C ILE A 188 -1.22 -10.61 16.50
N LEU A 189 -2.05 -10.56 17.54
CA LEU A 189 -2.29 -9.36 18.32
C LEU A 189 -1.00 -8.88 19.00
N SER A 190 -0.28 -9.79 19.68
CA SER A 190 1.00 -9.46 20.33
C SER A 190 2.03 -8.92 19.33
N PHE A 191 2.10 -9.49 18.14
CA PHE A 191 2.98 -9.00 17.07
C PHE A 191 2.58 -7.59 16.62
N ALA A 192 1.29 -7.37 16.33
CA ALA A 192 0.77 -6.08 15.89
C ALA A 192 0.99 -4.98 16.93
N GLU A 193 0.71 -5.27 18.19
CA GLU A 193 0.93 -4.34 19.31
C GLU A 193 2.41 -3.98 19.49
N LYS A 194 3.30 -4.96 19.43
CA LYS A 194 4.75 -4.73 19.51
C LYS A 194 5.25 -3.89 18.35
N LEU A 195 4.75 -4.15 17.14
CA LEU A 195 5.18 -3.46 15.92
C LEU A 195 4.68 -2.01 15.89
N CYS A 196 3.40 -1.79 16.16
CA CYS A 196 2.77 -0.47 16.02
C CYS A 196 2.81 0.37 17.31
N GLY A 197 2.98 -0.26 18.47
CA GLY A 197 2.96 0.43 19.76
C GLY A 197 1.56 0.89 20.20
N VAL A 198 0.50 0.24 19.69
CA VAL A 198 -0.91 0.50 20.02
C VAL A 198 -1.63 -0.83 20.26
N ALA A 199 -2.68 -0.81 21.08
CA ALA A 199 -3.49 -2.00 21.33
C ALA A 199 -4.36 -2.36 20.12
N PHE A 200 -4.52 -3.67 19.87
CA PHE A 200 -5.39 -4.21 18.85
C PHE A 200 -6.47 -5.10 19.47
N GLN A 201 -7.66 -5.06 18.91
CA GLN A 201 -8.77 -5.88 19.36
C GLN A 201 -8.89 -7.14 18.51
N ARG A 202 -9.29 -8.27 19.13
CA ARG A 202 -9.50 -9.54 18.41
C ARG A 202 -10.53 -9.42 17.28
N SER A 203 -11.56 -8.61 17.47
CA SER A 203 -12.57 -8.29 16.45
C SER A 203 -12.01 -7.58 15.20
N GLY A 204 -10.80 -7.01 15.31
CA GLY A 204 -10.08 -6.39 14.20
C GLY A 204 -9.32 -7.38 13.31
N ILE A 205 -9.26 -8.67 13.66
CA ILE A 205 -8.63 -9.69 12.83
C ILE A 205 -9.62 -10.14 11.75
N ILE A 206 -9.32 -9.74 10.52
CA ILE A 206 -10.16 -10.06 9.35
C ILE A 206 -9.47 -11.14 8.52
N ARG A 207 -10.16 -12.27 8.31
CA ARG A 207 -9.72 -13.38 7.47
C ARG A 207 -10.58 -13.51 6.24
N SER A 208 -9.99 -13.95 5.13
CA SER A 208 -10.76 -14.32 3.94
C SER A 208 -11.58 -15.58 4.22
N THR A 209 -12.83 -15.58 3.81
CA THR A 209 -13.66 -16.80 3.76
C THR A 209 -13.61 -17.33 2.32
N GLU A 210 -12.92 -18.45 2.10
CA GLU A 210 -12.99 -19.13 0.81
C GLU A 210 -14.39 -19.77 0.67
N LYS A 211 -15.16 -19.29 -0.31
CA LYS A 211 -16.30 -20.03 -0.79
C LYS A 211 -15.77 -21.18 -1.64
N ARG A 212 -15.68 -22.37 -1.08
CA ARG A 212 -15.46 -23.57 -1.91
C ARG A 212 -16.71 -23.78 -2.74
N PRO A 213 -16.61 -23.92 -4.08
CA PRO A 213 -17.73 -24.34 -4.88
C PRO A 213 -18.26 -25.67 -4.33
N ALA A 214 -19.57 -25.85 -4.34
CA ALA A 214 -20.16 -27.13 -3.95
C ALA A 214 -19.57 -28.23 -4.84
N MET A 215 -19.35 -29.41 -4.27
CA MET A 215 -18.71 -30.54 -5.00
C MET A 215 -19.52 -30.98 -6.24
N GLU A 216 -20.75 -30.53 -6.35
CA GLU A 216 -21.66 -30.75 -7.48
C GLU A 216 -21.23 -30.00 -8.77
N ASP A 217 -20.34 -28.98 -8.64
CA ASP A 217 -19.84 -28.19 -9.76
C ASP A 217 -18.56 -28.78 -10.39
N PHE A 218 -18.02 -29.86 -9.87
CA PHE A 218 -16.90 -30.56 -10.48
C PHE A 218 -17.41 -31.47 -11.60
N LEU A 219 -17.14 -31.11 -12.83
CA LEU A 219 -17.28 -32.00 -13.96
C LEU A 219 -16.40 -33.24 -13.70
N ASP A 220 -16.99 -34.42 -13.74
CA ASP A 220 -16.25 -35.69 -13.74
C ASP A 220 -15.44 -35.77 -15.05
N PHE A 221 -14.20 -35.29 -14.99
CA PHE A 221 -13.30 -35.41 -16.12
C PHE A 221 -12.87 -36.88 -16.26
N ALA A 222 -13.12 -37.46 -17.43
CA ALA A 222 -12.67 -38.80 -17.72
C ALA A 222 -11.16 -38.91 -17.53
N PRO A 223 -10.64 -40.00 -16.92
CA PRO A 223 -9.18 -40.19 -16.70
C PRO A 223 -8.32 -39.96 -17.93
N ALA A 224 -8.83 -40.24 -19.12
CA ALA A 224 -8.16 -40.01 -20.40
C ALA A 224 -7.81 -38.52 -20.64
N LEU A 225 -8.58 -37.55 -20.10
CA LEU A 225 -8.30 -36.14 -20.23
C LEU A 225 -7.09 -35.72 -19.39
N PHE A 226 -6.85 -36.38 -18.26
CA PHE A 226 -5.65 -36.17 -17.44
C PHE A 226 -4.39 -36.71 -18.12
N GLU A 227 -4.48 -37.83 -18.84
CA GLU A 227 -3.37 -38.36 -19.60
C GLU A 227 -3.01 -37.46 -20.79
N GLU A 228 -3.98 -36.89 -21.48
CA GLU A 228 -3.77 -35.88 -22.54
C GLU A 228 -3.13 -34.58 -22.00
N LEU A 229 -3.61 -34.06 -20.89
CA LEU A 229 -3.02 -32.88 -20.24
C LEU A 229 -1.60 -33.12 -19.74
N GLN A 230 -1.31 -34.31 -19.22
CA GLN A 230 0.02 -34.71 -18.78
C GLN A 230 0.98 -34.85 -19.95
N SER A 231 0.55 -35.37 -21.10
CA SER A 231 1.34 -35.41 -22.32
C SER A 231 1.62 -34.04 -22.93
N CYS A 232 0.66 -33.09 -22.87
CA CYS A 232 0.86 -31.70 -23.31
C CYS A 232 1.86 -30.95 -22.42
N LEU A 233 1.85 -31.18 -21.10
CA LEU A 233 2.79 -30.55 -20.17
C LEU A 233 4.22 -31.04 -20.30
N LEU A 234 4.42 -32.32 -20.70
CA LEU A 234 5.74 -32.87 -20.97
C LEU A 234 6.38 -32.34 -22.26
N TYR A 235 5.57 -31.92 -23.24
CA TYR A 235 6.07 -31.31 -24.49
C TYR A 235 6.54 -29.85 -24.34
N THR A 236 6.18 -29.17 -23.28
CA THR A 236 6.60 -27.77 -23.01
C THR A 236 7.88 -27.67 -22.19
N SER A 237 8.41 -28.78 -21.65
CA SER A 237 9.64 -28.77 -20.83
C SER A 237 10.93 -29.00 -21.64
N ASP A 238 10.85 -29.40 -22.91
CA ASP A 238 12.02 -29.68 -23.76
C ASP A 238 12.35 -28.57 -24.79
N ALA A 239 11.74 -27.41 -24.64
CA ALA A 239 12.02 -26.21 -25.47
C ALA A 239 12.58 -25.08 -24.62
N ALA A 240 13.73 -25.30 -23.92
CA ALA A 240 14.53 -24.26 -23.28
C ALA A 240 16.01 -24.55 -23.53
#